data_5ab6dd88f3132517e5198c0205c36786
#
_entry.id   5ab6dd88f3132517e5198c0205c36786
#
_cell.length_a   1.000
_cell.length_b   1.000
_cell.length_c   1.000
_cell.angle_alpha   90.00
_cell.angle_beta   90.00
_cell.angle_gamma   90.00
#
_symmetry.space_group_name_H-M   'P 1'
#
loop_
_entity.id
_entity.type
_entity.pdbx_description
1 polymer ?
#
loop_
_entity_poly.entity_id
_entity_poly.type
_entity_poly.pdbx_seq_one_letter_code
_entity_poly.pdbx_strand_id
1 'polypeptide(L)'
;MKIAYEHLIKFIPSRPSIENISEKFFQLGHEHEIENNIFDMELTPNRGDCLSINGLLRDLSVFYEVTPNNEIYTDDIKSLDINFINNSPEACPSISFLKIKIQGEVSAYKGIFQDYFDDLDINKNNFFTDISNYISYETGQPTHCYLSLIHISEPTRPY
;
A
#
# COMPACT_ATOMS: atom_id res chain seq x y z
N MET A 1 -13.33 -1.53 -0.18
CA MET A 1 -11.91 -1.43 -0.65
C MET A 1 -11.74 -2.33 -1.85
N LYS A 2 -11.26 -1.79 -2.98
CA LYS A 2 -11.11 -2.57 -4.21
C LYS A 2 -9.76 -3.28 -4.26
N ILE A 3 -9.77 -4.57 -4.54
CA ILE A 3 -8.57 -5.43 -4.64
C ILE A 3 -8.60 -6.13 -5.99
N ALA A 4 -7.59 -5.88 -6.82
CA ALA A 4 -7.44 -6.60 -8.08
C ALA A 4 -6.96 -8.04 -7.81
N TYR A 5 -7.70 -9.02 -8.35
CA TYR A 5 -7.32 -10.43 -8.24
C TYR A 5 -5.92 -10.69 -8.80
N GLU A 6 -5.59 -10.14 -9.97
CA GLU A 6 -4.29 -10.30 -10.61
C GLU A 6 -3.14 -9.76 -9.74
N HIS A 7 -3.41 -8.70 -8.97
CA HIS A 7 -2.42 -8.17 -8.03
C HIS A 7 -2.22 -9.12 -6.84
N LEU A 8 -3.32 -9.59 -6.25
CA LEU A 8 -3.31 -10.46 -5.06
C LEU A 8 -2.61 -11.79 -5.31
N ILE A 9 -2.88 -12.44 -6.46
CA ILE A 9 -2.30 -13.76 -6.78
C ILE A 9 -0.81 -13.74 -7.06
N LYS A 10 -0.19 -12.56 -7.29
CA LYS A 10 1.27 -12.45 -7.41
C LYS A 10 2.00 -12.91 -6.14
N PHE A 11 1.34 -12.83 -5.00
CA PHE A 11 1.86 -13.20 -3.69
C PHE A 11 1.45 -14.61 -3.24
N ILE A 12 0.64 -15.33 -4.03
CA ILE A 12 0.16 -16.68 -3.71
C ILE A 12 0.71 -17.65 -4.77
N PRO A 13 1.78 -18.42 -4.46
CA PRO A 13 2.46 -19.28 -5.45
C PRO A 13 1.55 -20.30 -6.13
N SER A 14 0.54 -20.82 -5.42
CA SER A 14 -0.43 -21.79 -5.95
C SER A 14 -1.42 -21.20 -6.96
N ARG A 15 -1.51 -19.87 -7.05
CA ARG A 15 -2.40 -19.13 -7.96
C ARG A 15 -3.85 -19.67 -8.00
N PRO A 16 -4.54 -19.73 -6.87
CA PRO A 16 -5.91 -20.21 -6.82
C PRO A 16 -6.84 -19.35 -7.68
N SER A 17 -7.94 -19.93 -8.20
CA SER A 17 -8.91 -19.15 -8.97
C SER A 17 -9.61 -18.09 -8.11
N ILE A 18 -10.22 -17.10 -8.77
CA ILE A 18 -10.93 -16.01 -8.10
C ILE A 18 -12.07 -16.54 -7.23
N GLU A 19 -12.76 -17.59 -7.68
CA GLU A 19 -13.86 -18.25 -6.92
C GLU A 19 -13.30 -18.91 -5.65
N ASN A 20 -12.14 -19.56 -5.74
CA ASN A 20 -11.50 -20.17 -4.59
C ASN A 20 -11.07 -19.13 -3.55
N ILE A 21 -10.52 -18.00 -3.98
CA ILE A 21 -10.18 -16.90 -3.08
C ILE A 21 -11.44 -16.31 -2.45
N SER A 22 -12.49 -16.10 -3.25
CA SER A 22 -13.79 -15.62 -2.78
C SER A 22 -14.35 -16.49 -1.67
N GLU A 23 -14.36 -17.83 -1.90
CA GLU A 23 -14.80 -18.78 -0.87
C GLU A 23 -14.00 -18.63 0.43
N LYS A 24 -12.68 -18.45 0.34
CA LYS A 24 -11.82 -18.29 1.52
C LYS A 24 -12.05 -16.96 2.22
N PHE A 25 -12.28 -15.88 1.49
CA PHE A 25 -12.67 -14.61 2.08
C PHE A 25 -13.97 -14.72 2.87
N PHE A 26 -15.00 -15.39 2.33
CA PHE A 26 -16.24 -15.64 3.08
C PHE A 26 -16.01 -16.52 4.33
N GLN A 27 -15.16 -17.54 4.25
CA GLN A 27 -14.79 -18.37 5.41
C GLN A 27 -14.07 -17.55 6.51
N LEU A 28 -13.34 -16.49 6.14
CA LEU A 28 -12.68 -15.56 7.05
C LEU A 28 -13.60 -14.45 7.57
N GLY A 29 -14.84 -14.38 7.07
CA GLY A 29 -15.80 -13.34 7.42
C GLY A 29 -15.60 -12.02 6.68
N HIS A 30 -14.91 -12.05 5.53
CA HIS A 30 -14.74 -10.90 4.65
C HIS A 30 -15.81 -10.90 3.56
N GLU A 31 -16.83 -10.07 3.73
CA GLU A 31 -17.86 -9.85 2.72
C GLU A 31 -17.28 -9.04 1.55
N HIS A 32 -17.68 -9.38 0.34
CA HIS A 32 -17.23 -8.71 -0.87
C HIS A 32 -18.13 -9.00 -2.06
N GLU A 33 -18.06 -8.14 -3.05
CA GLU A 33 -18.61 -8.35 -4.39
C GLU A 33 -17.46 -8.54 -5.38
N ILE A 34 -17.72 -9.25 -6.50
CA ILE A 34 -16.73 -9.44 -7.57
C ILE A 34 -17.26 -8.79 -8.84
N GLU A 35 -16.51 -7.84 -9.36
CA GLU A 35 -16.77 -7.22 -10.65
C GLU A 35 -15.45 -7.11 -11.44
N ASN A 36 -15.44 -7.61 -12.67
CA ASN A 36 -14.27 -7.50 -13.59
C ASN A 36 -12.93 -7.95 -12.95
N ASN A 37 -12.94 -9.09 -12.23
CA ASN A 37 -11.77 -9.60 -11.48
C ASN A 37 -11.28 -8.69 -10.34
N ILE A 38 -12.14 -7.81 -9.85
CA ILE A 38 -11.88 -6.97 -8.70
C ILE A 38 -12.79 -7.41 -7.56
N PHE A 39 -12.21 -7.63 -6.38
CA PHE A 39 -12.97 -7.79 -5.14
C PHE A 39 -13.26 -6.41 -4.57
N ASP A 40 -14.52 -6.03 -4.45
CA ASP A 40 -14.91 -4.86 -3.66
C ASP A 40 -15.23 -5.31 -2.24
N MET A 41 -14.24 -5.16 -1.37
CA MET A 41 -14.26 -5.69 0.00
C MET A 41 -15.07 -4.78 0.92
N GLU A 42 -16.06 -5.36 1.63
CA GLU A 42 -16.81 -4.73 2.71
C GLU A 42 -16.25 -5.17 4.06
N LEU A 43 -15.19 -4.50 4.51
CA LEU A 43 -14.53 -4.86 5.76
C LEU A 43 -15.23 -4.22 6.95
N THR A 44 -15.39 -5.00 8.02
CA THR A 44 -15.95 -4.49 9.27
C THR A 44 -15.03 -3.48 9.95
N PRO A 45 -15.54 -2.48 10.69
CA PRO A 45 -14.73 -1.40 11.27
C PRO A 45 -13.63 -1.86 12.23
N ASN A 46 -13.77 -3.04 12.81
CA ASN A 46 -12.75 -3.64 13.70
C ASN A 46 -11.62 -4.35 12.96
N ARG A 47 -11.70 -4.46 11.63
CA ARG A 47 -10.69 -5.11 10.78
C ARG A 47 -9.91 -4.12 9.91
N GLY A 48 -9.54 -2.98 10.51
CA GLY A 48 -8.66 -2.00 9.87
C GLY A 48 -7.29 -2.57 9.44
N ASP A 49 -6.86 -3.64 10.08
CA ASP A 49 -5.67 -4.43 9.74
C ASP A 49 -5.75 -5.12 8.36
N CYS A 50 -6.96 -5.31 7.83
CA CYS A 50 -7.21 -5.89 6.50
C CYS A 50 -7.40 -4.84 5.39
N LEU A 51 -7.30 -3.54 5.69
CA LEU A 51 -7.38 -2.47 4.69
C LEU A 51 -6.09 -2.34 3.85
N SER A 52 -5.52 -3.49 3.46
CA SER A 52 -4.33 -3.57 2.63
C SER A 52 -4.16 -4.95 2.00
N ILE A 53 -3.37 -5.03 0.95
CA ILE A 53 -2.97 -6.32 0.36
C ILE A 53 -2.31 -7.21 1.41
N ASN A 54 -1.33 -6.69 2.16
CA ASN A 54 -0.61 -7.46 3.16
C ASN A 54 -1.52 -7.96 4.29
N GLY A 55 -2.52 -7.19 4.69
CA GLY A 55 -3.50 -7.61 5.70
C GLY A 55 -4.36 -8.78 5.22
N LEU A 56 -4.86 -8.71 3.98
CA LEU A 56 -5.64 -9.79 3.38
C LEU A 56 -4.79 -11.04 3.13
N LEU A 57 -3.55 -10.87 2.65
CA LEU A 57 -2.62 -11.99 2.45
C LEU A 57 -2.29 -12.69 3.77
N ARG A 58 -2.11 -11.94 4.85
CA ARG A 58 -1.91 -12.52 6.19
C ARG A 58 -3.09 -13.42 6.57
N ASP A 59 -4.32 -12.97 6.35
CA ASP A 59 -5.50 -13.77 6.64
C ASP A 59 -5.60 -14.99 5.70
N LEU A 60 -5.34 -14.82 4.41
CA LEU A 60 -5.30 -15.91 3.44
C LEU A 60 -4.18 -16.93 3.69
N SER A 61 -3.15 -16.57 4.46
CA SER A 61 -2.06 -17.48 4.82
C SER A 61 -2.50 -18.70 5.63
N VAL A 62 -3.72 -18.68 6.17
CA VAL A 62 -4.35 -19.84 6.81
C VAL A 62 -4.64 -20.95 5.79
N PHE A 63 -4.89 -20.59 4.53
CA PHE A 63 -5.28 -21.53 3.47
C PHE A 63 -4.21 -21.75 2.42
N TYR A 64 -3.37 -20.75 2.20
CA TYR A 64 -2.38 -20.74 1.12
C TYR A 64 -0.99 -20.41 1.66
N GLU A 65 0.02 -20.96 1.00
CA GLU A 65 1.37 -20.40 1.14
C GLU A 65 1.38 -19.00 0.53
N VAL A 66 1.84 -18.02 1.30
CA VAL A 66 1.90 -16.62 0.89
C VAL A 66 3.34 -16.14 0.95
N THR A 67 3.77 -15.47 -0.09
CA THR A 67 5.11 -14.87 -0.16
C THR A 67 4.98 -13.34 -0.08
N PRO A 68 4.86 -12.76 1.12
CA PRO A 68 4.77 -11.32 1.26
C PRO A 68 6.09 -10.67 0.83
N ASN A 69 5.99 -9.53 0.16
CA ASN A 69 7.16 -8.74 -0.23
C ASN A 69 7.71 -7.96 0.97
N ASN A 70 8.26 -8.67 1.95
CA ASN A 70 8.80 -8.09 3.17
C ASN A 70 10.33 -8.09 3.10
N GLU A 71 10.91 -7.31 2.20
CA GLU A 71 12.35 -7.02 2.27
C GLU A 71 12.63 -6.11 3.46
N ILE A 72 13.27 -6.67 4.48
CA ILE A 72 13.76 -5.90 5.62
C ILE A 72 15.16 -5.39 5.27
N TYR A 73 15.30 -4.10 5.09
CA TYR A 73 16.61 -3.47 4.93
C TYR A 73 17.31 -3.44 6.29
N THR A 74 18.42 -4.16 6.38
CA THR A 74 19.26 -4.22 7.58
C THR A 74 20.55 -3.41 7.45
N ASP A 75 20.72 -2.73 6.32
CA ASP A 75 21.89 -1.89 6.06
C ASP A 75 21.98 -0.70 7.03
N ASP A 76 23.19 -0.18 7.17
CA ASP A 76 23.52 0.91 8.08
C ASP A 76 22.71 2.17 7.73
N ILE A 77 21.55 2.32 8.37
CA ILE A 77 20.64 3.45 8.14
C ILE A 77 21.24 4.68 8.84
N LYS A 78 21.73 5.61 8.04
CA LYS A 78 22.24 6.88 8.56
C LYS A 78 21.11 7.71 9.13
N SER A 79 21.37 8.38 10.24
CA SER A 79 20.43 9.35 10.81
C SER A 79 20.13 10.45 9.80
N LEU A 80 18.85 10.78 9.66
CA LEU A 80 18.40 11.90 8.85
C LEU A 80 18.53 13.19 9.67
N ASP A 81 19.25 14.18 9.11
CA ASP A 81 19.31 15.51 9.70
C ASP A 81 17.99 16.25 9.43
N ILE A 82 17.05 16.07 10.34
CA ILE A 82 15.73 16.69 10.31
C ILE A 82 15.36 17.14 11.74
N ASN A 83 14.94 18.37 11.87
CA ASN A 83 14.39 18.85 13.12
C ASN A 83 12.87 18.55 13.13
N PHE A 84 12.49 17.51 13.87
CA PHE A 84 11.11 17.07 13.98
C PHE A 84 10.68 16.99 15.44
N ILE A 85 9.53 17.58 15.74
CA ILE A 85 8.89 17.52 17.07
C ILE A 85 7.53 16.85 16.91
N ASN A 86 7.35 15.71 17.57
CA ASN A 86 6.05 15.05 17.63
C ASN A 86 5.21 15.65 18.79
N ASN A 87 4.19 16.43 18.44
CA ASN A 87 3.29 17.04 19.41
C ASN A 87 2.11 16.15 19.82
N SER A 88 2.00 14.94 19.23
CA SER A 88 0.89 14.01 19.47
C SER A 88 1.42 12.56 19.61
N PRO A 89 2.33 12.29 20.58
CA PRO A 89 2.96 10.98 20.69
C PRO A 89 1.99 9.86 21.07
N GLU A 90 0.88 10.17 21.72
CA GLU A 90 -0.16 9.18 22.05
C GLU A 90 -0.95 8.74 20.83
N ALA A 91 -1.27 9.67 19.90
CA ALA A 91 -2.01 9.38 18.69
C ALA A 91 -1.11 8.83 17.57
N CYS A 92 0.16 9.22 17.54
CA CYS A 92 1.15 8.80 16.56
C CYS A 92 2.46 8.44 17.29
N PRO A 93 2.54 7.25 17.90
CA PRO A 93 3.71 6.86 18.71
C PRO A 93 4.97 6.63 17.90
N SER A 94 4.84 6.34 16.61
CA SER A 94 5.98 6.05 15.74
C SER A 94 5.81 6.74 14.40
N ILE A 95 6.85 7.42 13.95
CA ILE A 95 6.93 8.02 12.63
C ILE A 95 8.32 7.78 12.06
N SER A 96 8.39 7.46 10.78
CA SER A 96 9.64 7.25 10.07
C SER A 96 9.76 8.21 8.90
N PHE A 97 10.97 8.67 8.65
CA PHE A 97 11.29 9.57 7.55
C PHE A 97 12.33 8.95 6.64
N LEU A 98 12.11 9.03 5.34
CA LEU A 98 13.06 8.63 4.33
C LEU A 98 13.34 9.80 3.39
N LYS A 99 14.61 10.17 3.24
CA LYS A 99 15.03 11.20 2.27
C LYS A 99 15.43 10.52 0.97
N ILE A 100 14.71 10.84 -0.10
CA ILE A 100 14.95 10.31 -1.43
C ILE A 100 15.48 11.45 -2.32
N LYS A 101 16.57 11.20 -3.04
CA LYS A 101 17.08 12.10 -4.06
C LYS A 101 16.77 11.54 -5.43
N ILE A 102 15.86 12.18 -6.14
CA ILE A 102 15.53 11.82 -7.53
C ILE A 102 16.54 12.47 -8.46
N GLN A 103 17.17 11.66 -9.31
CA GLN A 103 18.09 12.12 -10.34
C GLN A 103 17.41 12.01 -11.71
N GLY A 104 17.17 13.16 -12.33
CA GLY A 104 16.50 13.24 -13.62
C GLY A 104 14.97 13.20 -13.55
N GLU A 105 14.34 12.85 -14.65
CA GLU A 105 12.88 12.75 -14.75
C GLU A 105 12.40 11.38 -14.29
N VAL A 106 11.22 11.34 -13.67
CA VAL A 106 10.57 10.08 -13.32
C VAL A 106 10.10 9.40 -14.61
N SER A 107 10.63 8.21 -14.86
CA SER A 107 10.23 7.41 -16.03
C SER A 107 8.81 6.86 -15.87
N ALA A 108 8.24 6.35 -16.97
CA ALA A 108 6.96 5.63 -16.91
C ALA A 108 7.01 4.48 -15.91
N TYR A 109 5.91 4.26 -15.22
CA TYR A 109 5.78 3.17 -14.23
C TYR A 109 5.92 1.82 -14.91
N LYS A 110 6.42 0.82 -14.16
CA LYS A 110 6.68 -0.54 -14.67
C LYS A 110 6.38 -1.58 -13.59
N GLY A 111 6.15 -2.82 -14.03
CA GLY A 111 5.94 -3.95 -13.16
C GLY A 111 4.73 -3.75 -12.25
N ILE A 112 4.80 -4.26 -11.04
CA ILE A 112 3.70 -4.29 -10.09
C ILE A 112 3.09 -2.91 -9.80
N PHE A 113 3.89 -1.86 -9.86
CA PHE A 113 3.41 -0.48 -9.67
C PHE A 113 2.60 0.03 -10.86
N GLN A 114 2.95 -0.35 -12.08
CA GLN A 114 2.13 -0.07 -13.26
C GLN A 114 0.84 -0.90 -13.22
N ASP A 115 0.96 -2.18 -12.92
CA ASP A 115 -0.17 -3.11 -12.87
C ASP A 115 -1.24 -2.65 -11.87
N TYR A 116 -0.85 -2.05 -10.73
CA TYR A 116 -1.79 -1.49 -9.76
C TYR A 116 -2.77 -0.48 -10.39
N PHE A 117 -2.30 0.38 -11.29
CA PHE A 117 -3.15 1.34 -11.98
C PHE A 117 -4.01 0.68 -13.06
N ASP A 118 -3.42 -0.24 -13.81
CA ASP A 118 -4.08 -0.90 -14.93
C ASP A 118 -5.16 -1.88 -14.42
N ASP A 119 -4.84 -2.68 -13.40
CA ASP A 119 -5.75 -3.69 -12.84
C ASP A 119 -6.96 -3.07 -12.14
N LEU A 120 -6.81 -1.88 -11.54
CA LEU A 120 -7.90 -1.18 -10.84
C LEU A 120 -8.56 -0.06 -11.66
N ASP A 121 -8.13 0.16 -12.89
CA ASP A 121 -8.58 1.27 -13.76
C ASP A 121 -8.50 2.64 -13.07
N ILE A 122 -7.34 2.91 -12.43
CA ILE A 122 -7.11 4.15 -11.69
C ILE A 122 -6.28 5.12 -12.51
N ASN A 123 -6.69 6.37 -12.55
CA ASN A 123 -5.92 7.43 -13.19
C ASN A 123 -4.66 7.77 -12.40
N LYS A 124 -3.54 7.88 -13.10
CA LYS A 124 -2.28 8.39 -12.55
C LYS A 124 -2.36 9.90 -12.35
N ASN A 125 -1.82 10.38 -11.25
CA ASN A 125 -1.72 11.80 -10.95
C ASN A 125 -0.28 12.30 -11.15
N ASN A 126 0.54 12.07 -10.13
CA ASN A 126 1.97 12.33 -10.16
C ASN A 126 2.67 11.28 -9.29
N PHE A 127 3.93 11.05 -9.58
CA PHE A 127 4.71 9.99 -8.94
C PHE A 127 4.63 9.98 -7.41
N PHE A 128 4.67 11.15 -6.77
CA PHE A 128 4.69 11.23 -5.30
C PHE A 128 3.35 10.86 -4.67
N THR A 129 2.27 11.31 -5.26
CA THR A 129 0.91 10.93 -4.83
C THR A 129 0.65 9.47 -5.13
N ASP A 130 1.04 9.03 -6.30
CA ASP A 130 0.78 7.68 -6.80
C ASP A 130 1.53 6.63 -5.98
N ILE A 131 2.81 6.85 -5.67
CA ILE A 131 3.59 5.95 -4.82
C ILE A 131 3.07 5.92 -3.38
N SER A 132 2.60 7.06 -2.84
CA SER A 132 1.99 7.10 -1.51
C SER A 132 0.70 6.28 -1.45
N ASN A 133 -0.15 6.39 -2.47
CA ASN A 133 -1.39 5.61 -2.57
C ASN A 133 -1.09 4.12 -2.71
N TYR A 134 -0.12 3.76 -3.55
CA TYR A 134 0.27 2.38 -3.75
C TYR A 134 0.82 1.75 -2.46
N ILE A 135 1.73 2.42 -1.74
CA ILE A 135 2.27 1.92 -0.47
C ILE A 135 1.16 1.73 0.56
N SER A 136 0.23 2.68 0.64
CA SER A 136 -0.93 2.56 1.54
C SER A 136 -1.82 1.38 1.16
N TYR A 137 -2.05 1.15 -0.13
CA TYR A 137 -2.79 0.01 -0.65
C TYR A 137 -2.12 -1.33 -0.34
N GLU A 138 -0.80 -1.42 -0.51
CA GLU A 138 -0.05 -2.65 -0.29
C GLU A 138 0.12 -2.96 1.20
N THR A 139 0.47 -1.95 2.02
CA THR A 139 0.91 -2.15 3.40
C THR A 139 -0.11 -1.75 4.47
N GLY A 140 -1.10 -0.95 4.11
CA GLY A 140 -2.03 -0.35 5.07
C GLY A 140 -1.43 0.82 5.87
N GLN A 141 -0.18 1.21 5.58
CA GLN A 141 0.49 2.30 6.28
C GLN A 141 0.29 3.63 5.54
N PRO A 142 -0.23 4.66 6.18
CA PRO A 142 -0.36 5.97 5.57
C PRO A 142 1.03 6.55 5.32
N THR A 143 1.27 6.96 4.09
CA THR A 143 2.52 7.60 3.68
C THR A 143 2.23 8.94 3.03
N HIS A 144 3.15 9.89 3.20
CA HIS A 144 3.09 11.20 2.59
C HIS A 144 4.45 11.60 2.03
N CYS A 145 4.45 12.11 0.81
CA CYS A 145 5.65 12.66 0.19
C CYS A 145 5.67 14.18 0.34
N TYR A 146 6.79 14.69 0.85
CA TYR A 146 7.04 16.11 0.96
C TYR A 146 8.18 16.50 0.02
N LEU A 147 7.99 17.54 -0.78
CA LEU A 147 9.08 18.14 -1.55
C LEU A 147 9.90 19.00 -0.62
N SER A 148 11.10 18.57 -0.28
CA SER A 148 12.07 19.39 0.44
C SER A 148 12.83 20.25 -0.56
N LEU A 149 12.31 21.43 -0.84
CA LEU A 149 13.08 22.49 -1.46
C LEU A 149 13.76 23.27 -0.34
N ILE A 150 15.08 23.34 -0.35
CA ILE A 150 15.92 23.90 0.71
C ILE A 150 15.58 25.36 1.07
N HIS A 151 14.67 26.02 0.38
CA HIS A 151 14.31 27.43 0.56
C HIS A 151 12.84 27.79 0.22
N ILE A 152 11.87 26.91 0.34
CA ILE A 152 10.47 27.29 0.13
C ILE A 152 9.66 27.02 1.40
N SER A 153 9.16 28.11 1.99
CA SER A 153 8.10 28.10 2.99
C SER A 153 6.90 27.26 2.51
N GLU A 154 6.30 26.50 3.42
CA GLU A 154 5.21 25.57 3.21
C GLU A 154 4.18 26.06 2.19
N PRO A 155 3.78 25.23 1.20
CA PRO A 155 2.56 25.51 0.47
C PRO A 155 1.40 25.34 1.43
N THR A 156 0.77 26.44 1.80
CA THR A 156 -0.53 26.44 2.47
C THR A 156 -1.50 25.63 1.61
N ARG A 157 -1.99 24.50 2.11
CA ARG A 157 -3.12 23.81 1.50
C ARG A 157 -4.32 24.77 1.56
N PRO A 158 -4.97 25.10 0.45
CA PRO A 158 -6.32 25.66 0.51
C PRO A 158 -7.24 24.53 1.02
N TYR A 159 -8.02 24.84 2.04
CA TYR A 159 -9.09 24.00 2.55
C TYR A 159 -10.20 23.84 1.51
#